data_a789341c37affc4c541640dfcafb7bed
#
_entry.id   a789341c37affc4c541640dfcafb7bed
#
_cell.length_a   1.000
_cell.length_b   1.000
_cell.length_c   1.000
_cell.angle_alpha   90.00
_cell.angle_beta   90.00
_cell.angle_gamma   90.00
#
_symmetry.space_group_name_H-M   'P 1'
#
loop_
_entity.id
_entity.type
_entity.pdbx_description
1 polymer ?
#
loop_
_entity_poly.entity_id
_entity_poly.type
_entity_poly.pdbx_seq_one_letter_code
_entity_poly.pdbx_strand_id
1 'polypeptide(L)'
;MKEKFRPAFQGLADAVHDQGCRTQMILAALALCAGFILKLSAIEWVAVIICIGMVITAEILNTCIERVCDLYSNEFDERIRLIKDLAAGAVLVSAIAALLCSLIILFSHIG
;
A
#
# COMPACT_ATOMS: atom_id res chain seq x y z
N MET A 1 27.39 1.67 1.33
CA MET A 1 26.08 1.02 1.26
C MET A 1 25.11 1.49 2.31
N LYS A 2 25.53 1.65 3.54
CA LYS A 2 24.64 2.14 4.61
C LYS A 2 24.06 3.52 4.30
N GLU A 3 24.86 4.41 3.72
CA GLU A 3 24.43 5.78 3.39
C GLU A 3 23.41 5.81 2.26
N LYS A 4 23.44 4.83 1.35
CA LYS A 4 22.51 4.75 0.22
C LYS A 4 21.10 4.39 0.67
N PHE A 5 20.97 3.51 1.66
CA PHE A 5 19.68 3.05 2.17
C PHE A 5 19.13 3.89 3.32
N ARG A 6 19.96 4.74 3.90
CA ARG A 6 19.54 5.57 5.04
C ARG A 6 18.34 6.46 4.72
N PRO A 7 18.32 7.19 3.57
CA PRO A 7 17.12 7.97 3.22
C PRO A 7 15.89 7.10 3.01
N ALA A 8 16.07 5.88 2.49
CA ALA A 8 14.95 4.96 2.28
C ALA A 8 14.31 4.55 3.61
N PHE A 9 15.12 4.21 4.61
CA PHE A 9 14.61 3.89 5.94
C PHE A 9 13.97 5.10 6.61
N GLN A 10 14.54 6.27 6.41
CA GLN A 10 13.96 7.51 6.92
C GLN A 10 12.60 7.76 6.28
N GLY A 11 12.47 7.52 4.97
CA GLY A 11 11.20 7.63 4.25
C GLY A 11 10.14 6.69 4.81
N LEU A 12 10.51 5.46 5.13
CA LEU A 12 9.58 4.50 5.74
C LEU A 12 9.13 4.98 7.12
N ALA A 13 10.05 5.53 7.92
CA ALA A 13 9.70 6.09 9.22
C ALA A 13 8.72 7.26 9.07
N ASP A 14 8.95 8.12 8.08
CA ASP A 14 8.06 9.24 7.78
C ASP A 14 6.68 8.76 7.31
N ALA A 15 6.64 7.66 6.54
CA ALA A 15 5.39 7.09 6.04
C ALA A 15 4.47 6.65 7.18
N VAL A 16 5.02 6.18 8.30
CA VAL A 16 4.23 5.75 9.48
C VAL A 16 3.37 6.90 10.01
N HIS A 17 3.80 8.14 9.82
CA HIS A 17 3.06 9.31 10.28
C HIS A 17 1.97 9.76 9.31
N ASP A 18 1.93 9.20 8.10
CA ASP A 18 0.88 9.48 7.13
C ASP A 18 -0.31 8.56 7.39
N GLN A 19 -1.52 9.14 7.48
CA GLN A 19 -2.73 8.40 7.82
C GLN A 19 -3.02 7.27 6.82
N GLY A 20 -2.92 7.53 5.52
CA GLY A 20 -3.16 6.52 4.49
C GLY A 20 -2.17 5.36 4.57
N CYS A 21 -0.87 5.68 4.68
CA CYS A 21 0.18 4.67 4.80
C CYS A 21 0.02 3.87 6.08
N ARG A 22 -0.30 4.55 7.19
CA ARG A 22 -0.49 3.89 8.48
C ARG A 22 -1.67 2.92 8.44
N THR A 23 -2.78 3.32 7.81
CA THR A 23 -3.95 2.44 7.64
C THR A 23 -3.57 1.17 6.89
N GLN A 24 -2.82 1.30 5.79
CA GLN A 24 -2.38 0.15 5.01
C GLN A 24 -1.44 -0.75 5.79
N MET A 25 -0.57 -0.17 6.60
CA MET A 25 0.34 -0.94 7.46
C MET A 25 -0.42 -1.75 8.51
N ILE A 26 -1.48 -1.16 9.10
CA ILE A 26 -2.33 -1.86 10.06
C ILE A 26 -3.07 -3.02 9.38
N LEU A 27 -3.64 -2.78 8.20
CA LEU A 27 -4.30 -3.83 7.42
C LEU A 27 -3.33 -4.95 7.06
N ALA A 28 -2.08 -4.61 6.72
CA ALA A 28 -1.04 -5.60 6.44
C ALA A 28 -0.75 -6.45 7.66
N ALA A 29 -0.63 -5.84 8.84
CA ALA A 29 -0.40 -6.57 10.09
C ALA A 29 -1.56 -7.53 10.38
N LEU A 30 -2.80 -7.09 10.17
CA LEU A 30 -3.97 -7.95 10.35
C LEU A 30 -3.97 -9.11 9.36
N ALA A 31 -3.58 -8.86 8.11
CA ALA A 31 -3.47 -9.90 7.08
C ALA A 31 -2.42 -10.95 7.46
N LEU A 32 -1.27 -10.52 7.99
CA LEU A 32 -0.22 -11.44 8.45
C LEU A 32 -0.73 -12.30 9.60
N CYS A 33 -1.44 -11.71 10.56
CA CYS A 33 -2.02 -12.46 11.67
C CYS A 33 -3.04 -13.49 11.18
N ALA A 34 -3.91 -13.08 10.26
CA ALA A 34 -4.91 -13.98 9.67
C ALA A 34 -4.23 -15.14 8.94
N GLY A 35 -3.12 -14.86 8.25
CA GLY A 35 -2.35 -15.89 7.56
C GLY A 35 -1.80 -16.95 8.48
N PHE A 36 -1.29 -16.55 9.64
CA PHE A 36 -0.80 -17.51 10.65
C PHE A 36 -1.94 -18.33 11.23
N ILE A 37 -3.10 -17.72 11.48
CA ILE A 37 -4.28 -18.43 11.99
C ILE A 37 -4.78 -19.45 10.98
N LEU A 38 -4.84 -19.09 9.70
CA LEU A 38 -5.32 -19.96 8.62
C LEU A 38 -4.28 -21.00 8.18
N LYS A 39 -3.05 -20.89 8.65
CA LYS A 39 -1.94 -21.79 8.28
C LYS A 39 -1.74 -21.83 6.77
N LEU A 40 -1.43 -20.69 6.21
CA LEU A 40 -1.24 -20.55 4.76
C LEU A 40 -0.07 -21.39 4.25
N SER A 41 -0.22 -21.92 3.04
CA SER A 41 0.86 -22.60 2.33
C SER A 41 1.94 -21.60 1.91
N ALA A 42 3.10 -22.11 1.50
CA ALA A 42 4.20 -21.27 1.04
C ALA A 42 3.79 -20.36 -0.13
N ILE A 43 3.06 -20.92 -1.11
CA ILE A 43 2.58 -20.15 -2.26
C ILE A 43 1.59 -19.07 -1.83
N GLU A 44 0.70 -19.37 -0.91
CA GLU A 44 -0.25 -18.41 -0.38
C GLU A 44 0.46 -17.28 0.36
N TRP A 45 1.50 -17.60 1.12
CA TRP A 45 2.33 -16.59 1.78
C TRP A 45 3.02 -15.68 0.79
N VAL A 46 3.54 -16.23 -0.32
CA VAL A 46 4.16 -15.41 -1.38
C VAL A 46 3.15 -14.42 -1.93
N ALA A 47 1.92 -14.88 -2.21
CA ALA A 47 0.86 -14.00 -2.72
C ALA A 47 0.54 -12.88 -1.72
N VAL A 48 0.41 -13.20 -0.43
CA VAL A 48 0.10 -12.22 0.61
C VAL A 48 1.21 -11.17 0.72
N ILE A 49 2.46 -11.61 0.74
CA ILE A 49 3.61 -10.70 0.86
C ILE A 49 3.67 -9.75 -0.33
N ILE A 50 3.47 -10.27 -1.55
CA ILE A 50 3.47 -9.44 -2.76
C ILE A 50 2.33 -8.43 -2.71
N CYS A 51 1.14 -8.84 -2.32
CA CYS A 51 -0.01 -7.94 -2.20
C CYS A 51 0.24 -6.83 -1.19
N ILE A 52 0.77 -7.16 -0.02
CA ILE A 52 1.10 -6.18 1.02
C ILE A 52 2.12 -5.17 0.50
N GLY A 53 3.20 -5.66 -0.11
CA GLY A 53 4.23 -4.78 -0.67
C GLY A 53 3.68 -3.85 -1.73
N MET A 54 2.86 -4.39 -2.63
CA MET A 54 2.25 -3.62 -3.73
C MET A 54 1.34 -2.51 -3.19
N VAL A 55 0.48 -2.82 -2.25
CA VAL A 55 -0.49 -1.85 -1.71
C VAL A 55 0.24 -0.75 -0.92
N ILE A 56 1.21 -1.10 -0.10
CA ILE A 56 1.97 -0.12 0.67
C ILE A 56 2.79 0.77 -0.26
N THR A 57 3.44 0.18 -1.26
CA THR A 57 4.21 0.94 -2.25
C THR A 57 3.31 1.94 -2.98
N ALA A 58 2.14 1.50 -3.44
CA ALA A 58 1.19 2.37 -4.13
C ALA A 58 0.75 3.52 -3.23
N GLU A 59 0.48 3.25 -1.95
CA GLU A 59 0.04 4.27 -1.00
C GLU A 59 1.14 5.30 -0.73
N ILE A 60 2.39 4.86 -0.56
CA ILE A 60 3.52 5.76 -0.36
C ILE A 60 3.70 6.68 -1.59
N LEU A 61 3.62 6.11 -2.79
CA LEU A 61 3.75 6.89 -4.02
C LEU A 61 2.60 7.88 -4.17
N ASN A 62 1.38 7.48 -3.83
CA ASN A 62 0.23 8.38 -3.85
C ASN A 62 0.44 9.57 -2.91
N THR A 63 0.93 9.32 -1.70
CA THR A 63 1.24 10.36 -0.73
C THR A 63 2.30 11.32 -1.26
N CYS A 64 3.34 10.78 -1.92
CA CYS A 64 4.38 11.61 -2.54
C CYS A 64 3.78 12.53 -3.59
N ILE A 65 2.92 12.00 -4.45
CA ILE A 65 2.28 12.79 -5.52
C ILE A 65 1.40 13.88 -4.93
N GLU A 66 0.61 13.56 -3.89
CA GLU A 66 -0.22 14.55 -3.22
C GLU A 66 0.61 15.70 -2.65
N ARG A 67 1.73 15.37 -2.00
CA ARG A 67 2.62 16.39 -1.42
C ARG A 67 3.29 17.23 -2.48
N VAL A 68 3.72 16.62 -3.59
CA VAL A 68 4.32 17.37 -4.71
C VAL A 68 3.29 18.33 -5.31
N CYS A 69 2.06 17.89 -5.50
CA CYS A 69 0.98 18.74 -6.00
C CYS A 69 0.71 19.91 -5.06
N ASP A 70 0.70 19.66 -3.75
CA ASP A 70 0.46 20.71 -2.76
C ASP A 70 1.61 21.72 -2.70
N LEU A 71 2.85 21.29 -2.99
CA LEU A 71 3.99 22.19 -3.11
C LEU A 71 3.84 23.13 -4.31
N TYR A 72 3.23 22.63 -5.38
CA TYR A 72 2.99 23.43 -6.58
C TYR A 72 1.91 24.47 -6.34
N SER A 73 0.76 24.07 -5.80
CA SER A 73 -0.35 24.98 -5.51
C SER A 73 -1.36 24.30 -4.59
N ASN A 74 -1.94 25.09 -3.66
CA ASN A 74 -3.05 24.67 -2.82
C ASN A 74 -4.41 25.06 -3.41
N GLU A 75 -4.38 25.89 -4.48
CA GLU A 75 -5.61 26.32 -5.14
C GLU A 75 -6.11 25.24 -6.11
N PHE A 76 -7.41 25.26 -6.39
CA PHE A 76 -7.99 24.33 -7.34
C PHE A 76 -7.38 24.52 -8.73
N ASP A 77 -6.90 23.44 -9.32
CA ASP A 77 -6.36 23.37 -10.67
C ASP A 77 -6.75 22.01 -11.24
N GLU A 78 -7.42 22.02 -12.38
CA GLU A 78 -7.92 20.79 -13.00
C GLU A 78 -6.79 19.80 -13.33
N ARG A 79 -5.61 20.32 -13.68
CA ARG A 79 -4.45 19.44 -13.96
C ARG A 79 -3.98 18.74 -12.71
N ILE A 80 -3.95 19.46 -11.59
CA ILE A 80 -3.56 18.90 -10.28
C ILE A 80 -4.57 17.85 -9.85
N ARG A 81 -5.87 18.13 -10.02
CA ARG A 81 -6.93 17.18 -9.70
C ARG A 81 -6.76 15.88 -10.48
N LEU A 82 -6.49 15.98 -11.78
CA LEU A 82 -6.29 14.80 -12.62
C LEU A 82 -5.10 13.97 -12.16
N ILE A 83 -4.00 14.62 -11.80
CA ILE A 83 -2.78 13.93 -11.33
C ILE A 83 -3.08 13.20 -10.01
N LYS A 84 -3.73 13.87 -9.06
CA LYS A 84 -4.09 13.26 -7.78
C LYS A 84 -5.03 12.08 -7.96
N ASP A 85 -6.02 12.22 -8.86
CA ASP A 85 -7.00 11.16 -9.14
C ASP A 85 -6.32 9.94 -9.76
N LEU A 86 -5.36 10.13 -10.68
CA LEU A 86 -4.60 9.04 -11.26
C LEU A 86 -3.81 8.29 -10.20
N ALA A 87 -3.17 9.02 -9.30
CA ALA A 87 -2.40 8.42 -8.21
C ALA A 87 -3.32 7.61 -7.28
N ALA A 88 -4.48 8.17 -6.93
CA ALA A 88 -5.47 7.48 -6.11
C ALA A 88 -6.02 6.24 -6.83
N GLY A 89 -6.18 6.33 -8.15
CA GLY A 89 -6.58 5.19 -8.98
C GLY A 89 -5.61 4.04 -8.90
N ALA A 90 -4.31 4.32 -8.84
CA ALA A 90 -3.27 3.30 -8.69
C ALA A 90 -3.43 2.55 -7.36
N VAL A 91 -3.72 3.29 -6.29
CA VAL A 91 -3.98 2.68 -4.98
C VAL A 91 -5.22 1.79 -5.06
N LEU A 92 -6.27 2.27 -5.71
CA LEU A 92 -7.52 1.52 -5.85
C LEU A 92 -7.29 0.20 -6.60
N VAL A 93 -6.56 0.22 -7.71
CA VAL A 93 -6.22 -1.00 -8.47
C VAL A 93 -5.48 -1.99 -7.59
N SER A 94 -4.47 -1.52 -6.85
CA SER A 94 -3.69 -2.36 -5.94
C SER A 94 -4.58 -2.98 -4.86
N ALA A 95 -5.48 -2.19 -4.29
CA ALA A 95 -6.38 -2.64 -3.23
C ALA A 95 -7.37 -3.69 -3.75
N ILE A 96 -7.91 -3.48 -4.95
CA ILE A 96 -8.83 -4.45 -5.58
C ILE A 96 -8.10 -5.77 -5.83
N ALA A 97 -6.89 -5.72 -6.38
CA ALA A 97 -6.10 -6.92 -6.64
C ALA A 97 -5.82 -7.68 -5.34
N ALA A 98 -5.43 -6.96 -4.29
CA ALA A 98 -5.17 -7.56 -2.98
C ALA A 98 -6.43 -8.18 -2.38
N LEU A 99 -7.58 -7.51 -2.53
CA LEU A 99 -8.86 -8.02 -2.05
C LEU A 99 -9.22 -9.31 -2.77
N LEU A 100 -9.10 -9.35 -4.10
CA LEU A 100 -9.40 -10.54 -4.89
C LEU A 100 -8.51 -11.72 -4.49
N CYS A 101 -7.21 -11.49 -4.34
CA CYS A 101 -6.28 -12.51 -3.87
C CYS A 101 -6.67 -13.03 -2.48
N SER A 102 -7.03 -12.12 -1.58
CA SER A 102 -7.44 -12.47 -0.22
C SER A 102 -8.70 -13.32 -0.21
N LEU A 103 -9.69 -12.97 -1.04
CA LEU A 103 -10.93 -13.75 -1.15
C LEU A 103 -10.68 -15.14 -1.71
N ILE A 104 -9.84 -15.26 -2.72
CA ILE A 104 -9.48 -16.56 -3.30
C ILE A 104 -8.84 -17.45 -2.25
N ILE A 105 -7.89 -16.90 -1.50
CA ILE A 105 -7.20 -17.65 -0.43
C ILE A 105 -8.19 -18.05 0.65
N LEU A 106 -9.03 -17.12 1.10
CA LEU A 106 -9.99 -17.36 2.17
C LEU A 106 -10.98 -18.47 1.79
N PHE A 107 -11.56 -18.39 0.58
CA PHE A 107 -12.53 -19.38 0.12
C PHE A 107 -11.88 -20.75 -0.06
N SER A 108 -10.62 -20.82 -0.42
CA SER A 108 -9.93 -22.12 -0.53
C SER A 108 -9.74 -22.78 0.81
N HIS A 109 -9.71 -22.01 1.91
CA HIS A 109 -9.58 -22.56 3.27
C HIS A 109 -10.92 -22.89 3.91
N ILE A 110 -12.00 -22.29 3.43
CA ILE A 110 -13.35 -22.55 3.95
C ILE A 110 -13.98 -23.77 3.24
N GLY A 111 -13.74 -23.84 1.94
CA GLY A 111 -14.20 -24.95 1.13
C GLY A 111 -13.30 -26.16 1.25
#